data_16555cb86ba92587e2d990bba076ebf3
#
_entry.id   16555cb86ba92587e2d990bba076ebf3
#
_cell.length_a   1.000
_cell.length_b   1.000
_cell.length_c   1.000
_cell.angle_alpha   90.00
_cell.angle_beta   90.00
_cell.angle_gamma   90.00
#
_symmetry.space_group_name_H-M   'P 1'
#
loop_
_entity.id
_entity.type
_entity.pdbx_description
1 polymer ?
#
loop_
_entity_poly.entity_id
_entity_poly.type
_entity_poly.pdbx_seq_one_letter_code
_entity_poly.pdbx_strand_id
1 'polypeptide(L)'
;MKKYEDPRLNDFYSPNTDGSGETTALKYGDRPNSVAVTTRMISVAKLGPTDPVYFMSAAEVAFLQAEAYARLNDVAKAKVAYEQGVNYAFERWGYSAAEFISEGAPYAFDSTDQNSMLTSILTQKWIASTRCQAWDAWFDINRTGIPVLGTKHVDEEGYIWGQLTPCIGSALAPGEYPRRLLYPKSSSDYNPNTPAVVPLAEKQWWHK
;
A
#
# COMPACT_ATOMS: atom_id res chain seq x y z
N MET A 1 8.02 0.39 7.66
CA MET A 1 8.11 -0.76 8.57
C MET A 1 9.56 -1.04 8.98
N LYS A 2 10.49 -1.49 8.11
CA LYS A 2 11.88 -1.83 8.51
C LYS A 2 12.59 -0.69 9.26
N LYS A 3 12.49 0.56 8.79
CA LYS A 3 13.07 1.75 9.44
C LYS A 3 12.61 1.96 10.90
N TYR A 4 11.42 1.51 11.22
CA TYR A 4 10.77 1.72 12.52
C TYR A 4 10.69 0.43 13.35
N GLU A 5 11.35 -0.63 12.90
CA GLU A 5 11.37 -1.94 13.55
C GLU A 5 9.96 -2.50 13.84
N ASP A 6 9.02 -2.22 12.93
CA ASP A 6 7.65 -2.68 13.04
C ASP A 6 7.60 -4.22 13.00
N PRO A 7 7.17 -4.89 14.08
CA PRO A 7 7.27 -6.35 14.21
C PRO A 7 6.43 -7.10 13.18
N ARG A 8 5.34 -6.51 12.68
CA ARG A 8 4.46 -7.11 11.67
C ARG A 8 5.19 -7.42 10.36
N LEU A 9 6.34 -6.75 10.11
CA LEU A 9 7.15 -7.03 8.94
C LEU A 9 7.54 -8.50 8.83
N ASN A 10 7.88 -9.11 9.96
CA ASN A 10 8.29 -10.51 10.04
C ASN A 10 7.13 -11.49 9.83
N ASP A 11 5.89 -11.05 10.01
CA ASP A 11 4.70 -11.85 9.70
C ASP A 11 4.27 -11.70 8.24
N PHE A 12 4.55 -10.56 7.64
CA PHE A 12 4.24 -10.30 6.24
C PHE A 12 5.19 -11.01 5.29
N TYR A 13 6.49 -11.05 5.63
CA TYR A 13 7.55 -11.51 4.75
C TYR A 13 8.47 -12.51 5.45
N SER A 14 8.89 -13.50 4.71
CA SER A 14 9.95 -14.43 5.15
C SER A 14 11.30 -13.74 5.05
N PRO A 15 12.23 -14.02 5.97
CA PRO A 15 13.62 -13.58 5.80
C PRO A 15 14.24 -14.21 4.55
N ASN A 16 15.34 -13.66 4.10
CA ASN A 16 16.13 -14.20 3.01
C ASN A 16 16.60 -15.63 3.32
N THR A 17 16.76 -16.43 2.28
CA THR A 17 17.29 -17.81 2.41
C THR A 17 18.79 -17.90 2.12
N ASP A 18 19.49 -16.76 2.09
CA ASP A 18 20.94 -16.67 1.92
C ASP A 18 21.72 -16.92 3.22
N GLY A 19 21.04 -17.10 4.33
CA GLY A 19 21.61 -17.31 5.65
C GLY A 19 21.81 -16.03 6.48
N SER A 20 21.51 -14.84 5.91
CA SER A 20 21.60 -13.57 6.64
C SER A 20 20.50 -13.39 7.68
N GLY A 21 19.35 -14.03 7.49
CA GLY A 21 18.15 -13.81 8.30
C GLY A 21 17.48 -12.44 8.05
N GLU A 22 18.00 -11.64 7.11
CA GLU A 22 17.52 -10.30 6.79
C GLU A 22 16.23 -10.32 5.98
N THR A 23 15.36 -9.33 6.23
CA THR A 23 14.23 -9.03 5.35
C THR A 23 14.67 -7.99 4.33
N THR A 24 14.73 -8.37 3.06
CA THR A 24 15.20 -7.53 1.96
C THR A 24 14.16 -7.43 0.87
N ALA A 25 13.92 -6.22 0.38
CA ALA A 25 13.07 -5.94 -0.77
C ALA A 25 13.88 -5.37 -1.93
N LEU A 26 13.37 -5.55 -3.14
CA LEU A 26 13.85 -4.81 -4.31
C LEU A 26 13.24 -3.39 -4.33
N LYS A 27 13.96 -2.48 -4.94
CA LYS A 27 13.40 -1.15 -5.27
C LYS A 27 12.27 -1.34 -6.28
N TYR A 28 11.18 -0.61 -6.09
CA TYR A 28 10.14 -0.59 -7.11
C TYR A 28 10.69 -0.03 -8.42
N GLY A 29 10.34 -0.67 -9.52
CA GLY A 29 10.78 -0.27 -10.85
C GLY A 29 12.20 -0.72 -11.25
N ASP A 30 12.95 -1.36 -10.36
CA ASP A 30 14.34 -1.80 -10.60
C ASP A 30 14.40 -3.15 -11.34
N ARG A 31 13.87 -3.20 -12.55
CA ARG A 31 13.88 -4.42 -13.38
C ARG A 31 15.29 -4.88 -13.79
N PRO A 32 16.21 -3.99 -14.20
CA PRO A 32 17.56 -4.43 -14.59
C PRO A 32 18.29 -5.18 -13.51
N ASN A 33 18.25 -4.67 -12.28
CA ASN A 33 18.92 -5.29 -11.14
C ASN A 33 18.13 -6.50 -10.60
N SER A 34 16.82 -6.57 -10.78
CA SER A 34 16.01 -7.71 -10.34
C SER A 34 16.39 -9.02 -11.05
N VAL A 35 16.92 -8.94 -12.26
CA VAL A 35 17.39 -10.10 -13.03
C VAL A 35 18.70 -10.68 -12.47
N ALA A 36 19.54 -9.82 -11.88
CA ALA A 36 20.82 -10.21 -11.27
C ALA A 36 20.67 -10.75 -9.84
N VAL A 37 19.55 -10.45 -9.18
CA VAL A 37 19.30 -10.86 -7.80
C VAL A 37 18.71 -12.26 -7.78
N THR A 38 19.37 -13.19 -7.09
CA THR A 38 18.83 -14.54 -6.89
C THR A 38 17.64 -14.49 -5.93
N THR A 39 16.72 -15.44 -6.08
CA THR A 39 15.55 -15.57 -5.19
C THR A 39 15.90 -15.69 -3.71
N ARG A 40 17.14 -16.09 -3.40
CA ARG A 40 17.63 -16.19 -2.02
C ARG A 40 17.93 -14.86 -1.36
N MET A 41 18.10 -13.80 -2.13
CA MET A 41 18.45 -12.47 -1.63
C MET A 41 17.22 -11.57 -1.42
N ILE A 42 16.03 -12.08 -1.70
CA ILE A 42 14.78 -11.32 -1.62
C ILE A 42 13.82 -12.05 -0.68
N SER A 43 13.22 -11.29 0.20
CA SER A 43 12.13 -11.78 1.03
C SER A 43 10.85 -11.97 0.23
N VAL A 44 10.14 -13.05 0.48
CA VAL A 44 8.87 -13.37 -0.16
C VAL A 44 7.72 -13.23 0.83
N ALA A 45 6.54 -12.89 0.33
CA ALA A 45 5.35 -12.83 1.17
C ALA A 45 5.04 -14.20 1.80
N LYS A 46 4.73 -14.21 3.08
CA LYS A 46 4.28 -15.40 3.81
C LYS A 46 2.82 -15.66 3.46
N LEU A 47 2.57 -16.48 2.43
CA LEU A 47 1.22 -16.88 2.02
C LEU A 47 1.08 -18.39 2.16
N GLY A 48 0.05 -18.83 2.84
CA GLY A 48 -0.30 -20.23 3.05
C GLY A 48 -1.62 -20.63 2.39
N PRO A 49 -1.80 -21.89 2.01
CA PRO A 49 -3.03 -22.37 1.39
C PRO A 49 -4.24 -22.33 2.34
N THR A 50 -4.00 -22.21 3.63
CA THR A 50 -5.03 -22.17 4.69
C THR A 50 -5.16 -20.80 5.32
N ASP A 51 -4.52 -19.76 4.74
CA ASP A 51 -4.65 -18.40 5.23
C ASP A 51 -6.12 -17.94 5.16
N PRO A 52 -6.62 -17.21 6.18
CA PRO A 52 -7.98 -16.73 6.16
C PRO A 52 -8.20 -15.71 5.03
N VAL A 53 -9.38 -15.79 4.41
CA VAL A 53 -9.83 -14.77 3.45
C VAL A 53 -10.63 -13.71 4.22
N TYR A 54 -10.18 -12.47 4.16
CA TYR A 54 -10.83 -11.35 4.83
C TYR A 54 -11.77 -10.63 3.87
N PHE A 55 -13.06 -10.61 4.18
CA PHE A 55 -14.03 -9.75 3.49
C PHE A 55 -14.00 -8.32 4.05
N MET A 56 -13.76 -8.19 5.35
CA MET A 56 -13.63 -6.93 6.06
C MET A 56 -12.85 -7.17 7.35
N SER A 57 -12.04 -6.20 7.77
CA SER A 57 -11.29 -6.29 9.02
C SER A 57 -11.70 -5.18 9.99
N ALA A 58 -11.55 -5.44 11.30
CA ALA A 58 -11.79 -4.42 12.34
C ALA A 58 -10.91 -3.18 12.13
N ALA A 59 -9.65 -3.38 11.72
CA ALA A 59 -8.74 -2.30 11.39
C ALA A 59 -9.26 -1.43 10.24
N GLU A 60 -9.76 -2.06 9.16
CA GLU A 60 -10.33 -1.33 8.03
C GLU A 60 -11.54 -0.48 8.43
N VAL A 61 -12.47 -1.05 9.19
CA VAL A 61 -13.66 -0.30 9.68
C VAL A 61 -13.24 0.91 10.49
N ALA A 62 -12.27 0.75 11.40
CA ALA A 62 -11.77 1.86 12.21
C ALA A 62 -11.09 2.94 11.35
N PHE A 63 -10.30 2.57 10.34
CA PHE A 63 -9.71 3.54 9.43
C PHE A 63 -10.73 4.24 8.52
N LEU A 64 -11.79 3.55 8.09
CA LEU A 64 -12.89 4.19 7.36
C LEU A 64 -13.61 5.23 8.23
N GLN A 65 -13.85 4.93 9.50
CA GLN A 65 -14.39 5.90 10.45
C GLN A 65 -13.43 7.08 10.67
N ALA A 66 -12.12 6.80 10.84
CA ALA A 66 -11.11 7.84 10.99
C ALA A 66 -11.08 8.77 9.77
N GLU A 67 -11.13 8.23 8.56
CA GLU A 67 -11.19 9.02 7.33
C GLU A 67 -12.45 9.88 7.28
N ALA A 68 -13.60 9.33 7.61
CA ALA A 68 -14.85 10.08 7.63
C ALA A 68 -14.79 11.28 8.61
N TYR A 69 -14.29 11.05 9.83
CA TYR A 69 -14.11 12.12 10.81
C TYR A 69 -13.06 13.16 10.37
N ALA A 70 -11.95 12.73 9.78
CA ALA A 70 -10.94 13.64 9.25
C ALA A 70 -11.51 14.54 8.14
N ARG A 71 -12.34 13.99 7.23
CA ARG A 71 -13.02 14.77 6.19
C ARG A 71 -14.04 15.76 6.73
N LEU A 72 -14.63 15.46 7.88
CA LEU A 72 -15.54 16.35 8.61
C LEU A 72 -14.79 17.34 9.52
N ASN A 73 -13.46 17.30 9.55
CA ASN A 73 -12.58 18.06 10.46
C ASN A 73 -12.87 17.81 11.97
N ASP A 74 -13.44 16.66 12.31
CA ASP A 74 -13.57 16.21 13.71
C ASP A 74 -12.27 15.52 14.13
N VAL A 75 -11.26 16.32 14.45
CA VAL A 75 -9.89 15.88 14.75
C VAL A 75 -9.86 14.89 15.93
N ALA A 76 -10.67 15.14 16.96
CA ALA A 76 -10.69 14.30 18.16
C ALA A 76 -11.19 12.89 17.85
N LYS A 77 -12.31 12.76 17.14
CA LYS A 77 -12.83 11.44 16.75
C LYS A 77 -11.96 10.78 15.69
N ALA A 78 -11.39 11.54 14.75
CA ALA A 78 -10.46 11.03 13.76
C ALA A 78 -9.25 10.36 14.43
N LYS A 79 -8.65 11.02 15.45
CA LYS A 79 -7.53 10.48 16.20
C LYS A 79 -7.91 9.18 16.93
N VAL A 80 -9.02 9.16 17.66
CA VAL A 80 -9.47 7.97 18.40
C VAL A 80 -9.69 6.78 17.45
N ALA A 81 -10.38 7.00 16.34
CA ALA A 81 -10.65 5.95 15.37
C ALA A 81 -9.35 5.48 14.65
N TYR A 82 -8.43 6.39 14.36
CA TYR A 82 -7.12 6.07 13.81
C TYR A 82 -6.31 5.17 14.73
N GLU A 83 -6.15 5.57 16.01
CA GLU A 83 -5.41 4.80 17.01
C GLU A 83 -6.03 3.42 17.22
N GLN A 84 -7.36 3.33 17.20
CA GLN A 84 -8.08 2.05 17.25
C GLN A 84 -7.77 1.18 16.02
N GLY A 85 -7.73 1.77 14.82
CA GLY A 85 -7.37 1.07 13.59
C GLY A 85 -5.95 0.51 13.63
N VAL A 86 -4.99 1.29 14.12
CA VAL A 86 -3.60 0.83 14.28
C VAL A 86 -3.53 -0.30 15.33
N ASN A 87 -4.20 -0.15 16.48
CA ASN A 87 -4.26 -1.20 17.49
C ASN A 87 -4.80 -2.51 16.91
N TYR A 88 -5.94 -2.52 16.24
CA TYR A 88 -6.48 -3.73 15.61
C TYR A 88 -5.54 -4.34 14.56
N ALA A 89 -4.82 -3.50 13.82
CA ALA A 89 -3.84 -3.97 12.84
C ALA A 89 -2.62 -4.65 13.49
N PHE A 90 -2.23 -4.26 14.69
CA PHE A 90 -1.17 -4.91 15.47
C PHE A 90 -1.69 -6.15 16.20
N GLU A 91 -2.83 -6.04 16.89
CA GLU A 91 -3.45 -7.13 17.63
C GLU A 91 -3.72 -8.36 16.76
N ARG A 92 -4.10 -8.18 15.50
CA ARG A 92 -4.27 -9.28 14.53
C ARG A 92 -3.04 -10.18 14.42
N TRP A 93 -1.85 -9.64 14.68
CA TRP A 93 -0.58 -10.35 14.62
C TRP A 93 0.01 -10.63 16.02
N GLY A 94 -0.76 -10.35 17.07
CA GLY A 94 -0.35 -10.61 18.46
C GLY A 94 0.59 -9.55 19.05
N TYR A 95 0.66 -8.35 18.46
CA TYR A 95 1.50 -7.25 18.92
C TYR A 95 0.71 -6.11 19.55
N SER A 96 1.39 -5.28 20.35
CA SER A 96 0.89 -4.00 20.84
C SER A 96 1.36 -2.86 19.94
N ALA A 97 0.46 -1.91 19.68
CA ALA A 97 0.79 -0.69 18.95
C ALA A 97 1.23 0.47 19.85
N ALA A 98 1.20 0.33 21.16
CA ALA A 98 1.34 1.44 22.10
C ALA A 98 2.60 2.29 21.87
N GLU A 99 3.75 1.67 21.62
CA GLU A 99 5.01 2.37 21.38
C GLU A 99 5.07 3.05 20.00
N PHE A 100 4.20 2.66 19.09
CA PHE A 100 4.18 3.18 17.72
C PHE A 100 3.24 4.36 17.53
N ILE A 101 2.20 4.49 18.37
CA ILE A 101 1.16 5.53 18.25
C ILE A 101 1.25 6.63 19.31
N SER A 102 2.16 6.50 20.29
CA SER A 102 2.39 7.53 21.29
C SER A 102 2.88 8.84 20.65
N GLU A 103 2.79 9.94 21.36
CA GLU A 103 3.25 11.25 20.88
C GLU A 103 4.73 11.20 20.47
N GLY A 104 5.03 11.66 19.25
CA GLY A 104 6.36 11.62 18.67
C GLY A 104 6.79 10.26 18.11
N ALA A 105 5.99 9.22 18.26
CA ALA A 105 6.27 7.89 17.72
C ALA A 105 6.08 7.82 16.19
N PRO A 106 6.64 6.79 15.54
CA PRO A 106 6.62 6.67 14.07
C PRO A 106 5.24 6.67 13.41
N TYR A 107 4.22 6.23 14.12
CA TYR A 107 2.83 6.17 13.66
C TYR A 107 1.91 7.05 14.51
N ALA A 108 2.46 8.08 15.17
CA ALA A 108 1.65 9.08 15.83
C ALA A 108 0.69 9.76 14.83
N PHE A 109 -0.52 10.06 15.27
CA PHE A 109 -1.50 10.73 14.43
C PHE A 109 -1.08 12.18 14.17
N ASP A 110 -0.89 12.53 12.90
CA ASP A 110 -0.58 13.90 12.51
C ASP A 110 -1.88 14.68 12.28
N SER A 111 -2.17 15.60 13.20
CA SER A 111 -3.36 16.46 13.18
C SER A 111 -3.08 17.88 12.71
N THR A 112 -1.94 18.13 12.07
CA THR A 112 -1.52 19.46 11.61
C THR A 112 -2.56 20.08 10.66
N ASP A 113 -3.04 19.31 9.71
CA ASP A 113 -4.11 19.70 8.80
C ASP A 113 -4.88 18.45 8.29
N GLN A 114 -5.94 18.68 7.50
CA GLN A 114 -6.76 17.58 6.96
C GLN A 114 -5.94 16.63 6.07
N ASN A 115 -5.00 17.12 5.28
CA ASN A 115 -4.20 16.29 4.40
C ASN A 115 -3.21 15.43 5.20
N SER A 116 -2.63 15.97 6.26
CA SER A 116 -1.77 15.25 7.21
C SER A 116 -2.53 14.14 7.92
N MET A 117 -3.75 14.43 8.41
CA MET A 117 -4.65 13.43 8.98
C MET A 117 -4.93 12.30 7.99
N LEU A 118 -5.34 12.63 6.77
CA LEU A 118 -5.63 11.65 5.72
C LEU A 118 -4.40 10.83 5.33
N THR A 119 -3.22 11.45 5.30
CA THR A 119 -1.96 10.76 5.01
C THR A 119 -1.64 9.73 6.08
N SER A 120 -1.76 10.09 7.36
CA SER A 120 -1.58 9.15 8.48
C SER A 120 -2.55 7.98 8.39
N ILE A 121 -3.84 8.26 8.25
CA ILE A 121 -4.91 7.25 8.21
C ILE A 121 -4.73 6.29 7.03
N LEU A 122 -4.62 6.81 5.83
CA LEU A 122 -4.59 6.01 4.60
C LEU A 122 -3.28 5.23 4.44
N THR A 123 -2.16 5.77 4.94
CA THR A 123 -0.89 5.03 4.97
C THR A 123 -0.98 3.83 5.92
N GLN A 124 -1.54 4.00 7.12
CA GLN A 124 -1.70 2.89 8.05
C GLN A 124 -2.78 1.89 7.58
N LYS A 125 -3.85 2.36 6.95
CA LYS A 125 -4.84 1.48 6.29
C LYS A 125 -4.17 0.63 5.20
N TRP A 126 -3.32 1.24 4.37
CA TRP A 126 -2.56 0.52 3.33
C TRP A 126 -1.63 -0.55 3.93
N ILE A 127 -0.91 -0.25 5.00
CA ILE A 127 -0.07 -1.24 5.70
C ILE A 127 -0.94 -2.38 6.28
N ALA A 128 -2.05 -2.03 6.93
CA ALA A 128 -2.97 -2.99 7.55
C ALA A 128 -3.63 -3.94 6.53
N SER A 129 -3.79 -3.49 5.28
CA SER A 129 -4.36 -4.31 4.20
C SER A 129 -3.40 -5.38 3.66
N THR A 130 -2.12 -5.36 4.05
CA THR A 130 -1.13 -6.38 3.66
C THR A 130 -1.60 -7.78 4.12
N ARG A 131 -1.62 -8.75 3.19
CA ARG A 131 -2.13 -10.11 3.39
C ARG A 131 -3.61 -10.18 3.78
N CYS A 132 -4.37 -9.14 3.50
CA CYS A 132 -5.77 -9.02 3.89
C CYS A 132 -6.63 -8.52 2.72
N GLN A 133 -6.50 -7.26 2.36
CA GLN A 133 -7.43 -6.54 1.48
C GLN A 133 -6.69 -5.76 0.39
N ALA A 134 -5.94 -6.47 -0.46
CA ALA A 134 -5.08 -5.86 -1.47
C ALA A 134 -5.86 -5.04 -2.51
N TRP A 135 -7.07 -5.46 -2.89
CA TRP A 135 -7.90 -4.74 -3.84
C TRP A 135 -8.41 -3.41 -3.27
N ASP A 136 -8.82 -3.41 -2.00
CA ASP A 136 -9.27 -2.19 -1.32
C ASP A 136 -8.13 -1.18 -1.20
N ALA A 137 -6.90 -1.66 -0.91
CA ALA A 137 -5.70 -0.82 -0.91
C ALA A 137 -5.42 -0.21 -2.29
N TRP A 138 -5.60 -0.98 -3.38
CA TRP A 138 -5.46 -0.48 -4.75
C TRP A 138 -6.52 0.57 -5.08
N PHE A 139 -7.78 0.35 -4.70
CA PHE A 139 -8.85 1.33 -4.87
C PHE A 139 -8.59 2.61 -4.07
N ASP A 140 -8.10 2.49 -2.83
CA ASP A 140 -7.77 3.66 -2.01
C ASP A 140 -6.65 4.50 -2.60
N ILE A 141 -5.57 3.90 -3.11
CA ILE A 141 -4.50 4.62 -3.81
C ILE A 141 -5.09 5.38 -5.01
N ASN A 142 -5.93 4.74 -5.79
CA ASN A 142 -6.56 5.36 -6.95
C ASN A 142 -7.51 6.51 -6.56
N ARG A 143 -8.27 6.35 -5.48
CA ARG A 143 -9.23 7.32 -4.99
C ARG A 143 -8.58 8.53 -4.31
N THR A 144 -7.48 8.32 -3.61
CA THR A 144 -6.90 9.32 -2.70
C THR A 144 -5.53 9.82 -3.13
N GLY A 145 -4.78 9.04 -3.90
CA GLY A 145 -3.36 9.28 -4.19
C GLY A 145 -2.44 9.01 -3.01
N ILE A 146 -2.91 8.30 -1.98
CA ILE A 146 -2.12 7.97 -0.78
C ILE A 146 -2.04 6.43 -0.65
N PRO A 147 -0.81 5.88 -0.44
CA PRO A 147 0.48 6.55 -0.41
C PRO A 147 0.89 7.19 -1.76
N VAL A 148 1.71 8.22 -1.67
CA VAL A 148 2.16 8.98 -2.85
C VAL A 148 2.98 8.11 -3.79
N LEU A 149 2.67 8.19 -5.08
CA LEU A 149 3.41 7.47 -6.13
C LEU A 149 4.73 8.17 -6.45
N GLY A 150 5.74 7.37 -6.78
CA GLY A 150 7.03 7.88 -7.22
C GLY A 150 6.93 8.51 -8.62
N THR A 151 7.48 9.72 -8.76
CA THR A 151 7.49 10.46 -10.02
C THR A 151 8.82 10.34 -10.77
N LYS A 152 9.73 9.52 -10.26
CA LYS A 152 11.06 9.28 -10.83
C LYS A 152 11.30 7.79 -10.99
N HIS A 153 11.97 7.40 -12.08
CA HIS A 153 12.49 6.05 -12.22
C HIS A 153 13.63 5.79 -11.23
N VAL A 154 13.91 4.52 -10.99
CA VAL A 154 14.91 4.08 -10.00
C VAL A 154 16.31 4.63 -10.24
N ASP A 155 16.68 4.91 -11.48
CA ASP A 155 18.00 5.43 -11.88
C ASP A 155 18.04 6.96 -12.01
N GLU A 156 16.93 7.66 -11.74
CA GLU A 156 16.84 9.11 -11.84
C GLU A 156 17.18 9.79 -10.51
N GLU A 157 17.80 10.96 -10.61
CA GLU A 157 17.98 11.83 -9.45
C GLU A 157 16.63 12.22 -8.83
N GLY A 158 16.53 12.10 -7.52
CA GLY A 158 15.30 12.35 -6.78
C GLY A 158 14.37 11.13 -6.65
N TYR A 159 14.81 9.92 -7.05
CA TYR A 159 14.10 8.70 -6.71
C TYR A 159 13.99 8.52 -5.20
N ILE A 160 12.80 8.21 -4.71
CA ILE A 160 12.54 7.97 -3.29
C ILE A 160 12.28 6.49 -3.07
N TRP A 161 13.15 5.84 -2.29
CA TRP A 161 12.99 4.46 -1.90
C TRP A 161 11.65 4.22 -1.20
N GLY A 162 10.95 3.17 -1.62
CA GLY A 162 9.66 2.75 -1.03
C GLY A 162 8.43 3.36 -1.68
N GLN A 163 8.58 4.34 -2.55
CA GLN A 163 7.47 4.79 -3.39
C GLN A 163 7.25 3.83 -4.57
N LEU A 164 5.97 3.58 -4.86
CA LEU A 164 5.58 2.81 -6.04
C LEU A 164 5.89 3.61 -7.30
N THR A 165 6.74 3.07 -8.16
CA THR A 165 7.06 3.68 -9.45
C THR A 165 7.12 2.61 -10.54
N PRO A 166 6.62 2.87 -11.76
CA PRO A 166 6.76 1.93 -12.86
C PRO A 166 8.24 1.74 -13.26
N CYS A 167 8.58 0.56 -13.78
CA CYS A 167 9.91 0.33 -14.30
C CYS A 167 10.12 1.04 -15.64
N ILE A 168 11.39 1.28 -15.99
CA ILE A 168 11.78 1.76 -17.32
C ILE A 168 11.26 0.79 -18.38
N GLY A 169 10.63 1.31 -19.42
CA GLY A 169 9.98 0.52 -20.47
C GLY A 169 8.59 -0.01 -20.12
N SER A 170 8.02 0.40 -18.98
CA SER A 170 6.60 0.19 -18.69
C SER A 170 5.72 0.98 -19.66
N ALA A 171 4.49 0.51 -19.85
CA ALA A 171 3.45 1.29 -20.54
C ALA A 171 2.94 2.48 -19.68
N LEU A 172 3.34 2.56 -18.43
CA LEU A 172 3.01 3.64 -17.50
C LEU A 172 4.24 4.51 -17.27
N ALA A 173 4.04 5.82 -17.24
CA ALA A 173 5.07 6.78 -16.87
C ALA A 173 5.23 6.88 -15.34
N PRO A 174 6.38 7.41 -14.83
CA PRO A 174 6.52 7.74 -13.41
C PRO A 174 5.41 8.68 -12.93
N GLY A 175 4.86 8.39 -11.76
CA GLY A 175 3.68 9.09 -11.23
C GLY A 175 2.33 8.54 -11.72
N GLU A 176 2.34 7.63 -12.69
CA GLU A 176 1.14 6.93 -13.13
C GLU A 176 0.97 5.60 -12.38
N TYR A 177 -0.27 5.17 -12.29
CA TYR A 177 -0.67 3.90 -11.70
C TYR A 177 -1.80 3.28 -12.53
N PRO A 178 -1.96 1.95 -12.60
CA PRO A 178 -3.08 1.35 -13.30
C PRO A 178 -4.40 1.83 -12.68
N ARG A 179 -5.22 2.51 -13.46
CA ARG A 179 -6.49 3.09 -13.03
C ARG A 179 -7.67 2.20 -13.38
N ARG A 180 -7.47 1.26 -14.29
CA ARG A 180 -8.49 0.35 -14.81
C ARG A 180 -7.90 -0.95 -15.30
N LEU A 181 -8.74 -1.95 -15.44
CA LEU A 181 -8.42 -3.15 -16.20
C LEU A 181 -8.79 -2.94 -17.66
N LEU A 182 -8.02 -3.55 -18.56
CA LEU A 182 -8.37 -3.58 -19.97
C LEU A 182 -9.41 -4.66 -20.22
N TYR A 183 -10.19 -4.49 -21.28
CA TYR A 183 -11.05 -5.57 -21.78
C TYR A 183 -10.19 -6.75 -22.22
N PRO A 184 -10.62 -7.99 -21.97
CA PRO A 184 -9.94 -9.16 -22.51
C PRO A 184 -9.85 -9.09 -24.04
N LYS A 185 -8.72 -9.51 -24.60
CA LYS A 185 -8.54 -9.51 -26.06
C LYS A 185 -9.64 -10.31 -26.77
N SER A 186 -10.08 -11.42 -26.18
CA SER A 186 -11.20 -12.20 -26.68
C SER A 186 -12.49 -11.41 -26.85
N SER A 187 -12.75 -10.44 -25.97
CA SER A 187 -13.95 -9.59 -26.12
C SER A 187 -13.84 -8.70 -27.35
N SER A 188 -12.69 -8.08 -27.59
CA SER A 188 -12.50 -7.24 -28.78
C SER A 188 -12.43 -8.05 -30.08
N ASP A 189 -11.93 -9.28 -30.04
CA ASP A 189 -11.78 -10.13 -31.21
C ASP A 189 -13.11 -10.73 -31.71
N TYR A 190 -14.03 -11.02 -30.78
CA TYR A 190 -15.28 -11.75 -31.08
C TYR A 190 -16.57 -10.93 -30.89
N ASN A 191 -16.50 -9.75 -30.30
CA ASN A 191 -17.66 -8.90 -30.11
C ASN A 191 -17.41 -7.49 -30.69
N PRO A 192 -18.00 -7.15 -31.84
CA PRO A 192 -17.81 -5.85 -32.49
C PRO A 192 -18.38 -4.68 -31.67
N ASN A 193 -19.20 -4.95 -30.65
CA ASN A 193 -19.72 -3.94 -29.75
C ASN A 193 -18.84 -3.69 -28.53
N THR A 194 -17.68 -4.36 -28.41
CA THR A 194 -16.71 -4.08 -27.33
C THR A 194 -16.23 -2.63 -27.46
N PRO A 195 -16.32 -1.83 -26.39
CA PRO A 195 -15.82 -0.45 -26.43
C PRO A 195 -14.35 -0.38 -26.80
N ALA A 196 -13.94 0.75 -27.37
CA ALA A 196 -12.54 1.00 -27.69
C ALA A 196 -11.64 0.87 -26.47
N VAL A 197 -10.40 0.40 -26.68
CA VAL A 197 -9.40 0.29 -25.62
C VAL A 197 -9.06 1.69 -25.10
N VAL A 198 -9.14 1.82 -23.78
CA VAL A 198 -8.80 3.05 -23.06
C VAL A 198 -7.46 2.83 -22.35
N PRO A 199 -6.55 3.82 -22.31
CA PRO A 199 -5.27 3.69 -21.62
C PRO A 199 -5.40 3.26 -20.15
N LEU A 200 -4.45 2.43 -19.68
CA LEU A 200 -4.43 1.93 -18.30
C LEU A 200 -4.42 3.04 -17.25
N ALA A 201 -3.76 4.16 -17.53
CA ALA A 201 -3.60 5.28 -16.62
C ALA A 201 -4.79 6.26 -16.67
N GLU A 202 -5.75 6.06 -17.58
CA GLU A 202 -6.89 6.98 -17.67
C GLU A 202 -7.78 6.88 -16.44
N LYS A 203 -8.01 8.04 -15.80
CA LYS A 203 -8.78 8.16 -14.57
C LYS A 203 -10.26 7.82 -14.78
N GLN A 204 -10.83 7.13 -13.83
CA GLN A 204 -12.26 7.04 -13.65
C GLN A 204 -12.77 8.29 -12.93
N TRP A 205 -14.09 8.55 -12.96
CA TRP A 205 -14.71 9.74 -12.36
C TRP A 205 -14.45 9.90 -10.85
N TRP A 206 -14.14 8.81 -10.13
CA TRP A 206 -13.88 8.80 -8.69
C TRP A 206 -12.38 8.82 -8.35
N HIS A 207 -11.49 8.83 -9.31
CA HIS A 207 -10.04 8.92 -9.11
C HIS A 207 -9.59 10.36 -8.85
N LYS A 208 -8.64 10.53 -7.93
CA LYS A 208 -7.99 11.81 -7.66
C LYS A 208 -6.94 12.15 -8.74
#